data_98022f0523ef649233ec42fb76a04d96
#
_entry.id   98022f0523ef649233ec42fb76a04d96
#
_cell.length_a   1.000
_cell.length_b   1.000
_cell.length_c   1.000
_cell.angle_alpha   90.00
_cell.angle_beta   90.00
_cell.angle_gamma   90.00
#
_symmetry.space_group_name_H-M   'P 1'
#
loop_
_entity.id
_entity.type
_entity.pdbx_description
1 polymer ?
#
loop_
_entity_poly.entity_id
_entity_poly.type
_entity_poly.pdbx_seq_one_letter_code
_entity_poly.pdbx_strand_id
1 'polypeptide(L)'
;MKTIGKIVIGIFMILVFTLQAHADAPKWALDPAHSSIYFSVKHIYSVTRGYFEDFSGMVMFSPDDLAGSRFDFEVKVNSINTANSKRDGHLNSPDFFDSKNYPVMTFKSSAVKHVKDNDYVVEDKMTVKDVSQTVAVPFTFMGTTAHPFEKNAEVAGFEAQMTIDRLAYHVGGGKFYDMGVVGKDVDVLISLEVLRKK
;
A
#
# COMPACT_ATOMS: atom_id res chain seq x y z
N MET A 1 -14.28 31.45 -76.86
CA MET A 1 -13.87 30.32 -76.04
C MET A 1 -13.66 30.82 -74.59
N LYS A 2 -14.58 30.50 -73.68
CA LYS A 2 -14.51 30.91 -72.26
C LYS A 2 -14.03 29.72 -71.46
N THR A 3 -12.85 29.82 -70.86
CA THR A 3 -12.25 28.81 -70.00
C THR A 3 -12.80 28.97 -68.56
N ILE A 4 -13.55 27.99 -68.03
CA ILE A 4 -14.09 27.95 -66.68
C ILE A 4 -13.02 27.32 -65.76
N GLY A 5 -12.43 28.17 -64.97
CA GLY A 5 -11.49 27.68 -63.90
C GLY A 5 -12.26 26.98 -62.77
N LYS A 6 -11.92 25.73 -62.53
CA LYS A 6 -12.44 24.97 -61.38
C LYS A 6 -11.64 25.34 -60.12
N ILE A 7 -12.33 25.99 -59.15
CA ILE A 7 -11.79 26.26 -57.84
C ILE A 7 -12.00 24.99 -57.01
N VAL A 8 -10.92 24.30 -56.60
CA VAL A 8 -10.95 23.20 -55.65
C VAL A 8 -10.75 23.79 -54.24
N ILE A 9 -11.82 23.81 -53.46
CA ILE A 9 -11.77 24.22 -52.05
C ILE A 9 -11.35 22.97 -51.24
N GLY A 10 -10.08 22.93 -50.84
CA GLY A 10 -9.58 21.90 -49.91
C GLY A 10 -10.06 22.21 -48.48
N ILE A 11 -10.96 21.36 -47.94
CA ILE A 11 -11.36 21.41 -46.53
C ILE A 11 -10.22 20.84 -45.71
N PHE A 12 -9.50 21.71 -45.01
CA PHE A 12 -8.46 21.32 -44.05
C PHE A 12 -9.15 21.00 -42.72
N MET A 13 -9.36 19.70 -42.42
CA MET A 13 -9.95 19.23 -41.20
C MET A 13 -8.91 19.34 -40.08
N ILE A 14 -8.99 20.38 -39.26
CA ILE A 14 -8.13 20.55 -38.07
C ILE A 14 -8.61 19.56 -37.01
N LEU A 15 -7.83 18.50 -36.79
CA LEU A 15 -8.02 17.56 -35.67
C LEU A 15 -7.57 18.27 -34.37
N VAL A 16 -8.53 18.80 -33.62
CA VAL A 16 -8.27 19.36 -32.29
C VAL A 16 -8.11 18.19 -31.31
N PHE A 17 -6.87 17.86 -31.01
CA PHE A 17 -6.59 16.99 -29.85
C PHE A 17 -6.85 17.79 -28.56
N THR A 18 -7.97 17.53 -27.92
CA THR A 18 -8.19 18.00 -26.55
C THR A 18 -7.29 17.20 -25.62
N LEU A 19 -6.19 17.79 -25.16
CA LEU A 19 -5.47 17.29 -24.00
C LEU A 19 -6.45 17.40 -22.81
N GLN A 20 -6.98 16.26 -22.38
CA GLN A 20 -7.65 16.20 -21.08
C GLN A 20 -6.56 16.35 -20.03
N ALA A 21 -6.56 17.48 -19.33
CA ALA A 21 -5.78 17.64 -18.12
C ALA A 21 -6.38 16.66 -17.07
N HIS A 22 -5.72 15.54 -16.87
CA HIS A 22 -6.01 14.71 -15.69
C HIS A 22 -5.51 15.50 -14.47
N ALA A 23 -6.41 15.79 -13.56
CA ALA A 23 -6.02 16.28 -12.25
C ALA A 23 -5.31 15.12 -11.56
N ASP A 24 -4.10 15.37 -11.05
CA ASP A 24 -3.36 14.37 -10.28
C ASP A 24 -4.21 13.82 -9.13
N ALA A 25 -4.07 12.52 -8.83
CA ALA A 25 -4.75 11.91 -7.71
C ALA A 25 -4.44 12.68 -6.41
N PRO A 26 -5.45 13.03 -5.61
CA PRO A 26 -5.25 13.85 -4.42
C PRO A 26 -4.33 13.16 -3.41
N LYS A 27 -3.48 13.97 -2.78
CA LYS A 27 -2.62 13.52 -1.70
C LYS A 27 -3.38 13.54 -0.37
N TRP A 28 -3.28 12.43 0.34
CA TRP A 28 -3.86 12.22 1.65
C TRP A 28 -2.76 12.08 2.69
N ALA A 29 -2.97 12.66 3.85
CA ALA A 29 -2.11 12.47 5.03
C ALA A 29 -2.64 11.29 5.85
N LEU A 30 -1.77 10.40 6.27
CA LEU A 30 -2.12 9.30 7.17
C LEU A 30 -2.60 9.84 8.52
N ASP A 31 -3.69 9.29 9.05
CA ASP A 31 -4.09 9.48 10.44
C ASP A 31 -3.57 8.31 11.28
N PRO A 32 -2.48 8.51 12.06
CA PRO A 32 -1.90 7.43 12.85
C PRO A 32 -2.79 6.94 14.00
N ALA A 33 -3.74 7.77 14.45
CA ALA A 33 -4.63 7.39 15.54
C ALA A 33 -5.70 6.37 15.12
N HIS A 34 -6.06 6.38 13.82
CA HIS A 34 -7.09 5.52 13.25
C HIS A 34 -6.55 4.57 12.17
N SER A 35 -5.23 4.45 12.08
CA SER A 35 -4.57 3.52 11.16
C SER A 35 -3.79 2.45 11.89
N SER A 36 -3.69 1.25 11.32
CA SER A 36 -3.02 0.12 11.95
C SER A 36 -2.47 -0.87 10.94
N ILE A 37 -1.37 -1.54 11.32
CA ILE A 37 -0.77 -2.66 10.60
C ILE A 37 -0.66 -3.82 11.59
N TYR A 38 -1.60 -4.76 11.51
CA TYR A 38 -1.63 -5.98 12.30
C TYR A 38 -1.04 -7.16 11.55
N PHE A 39 -0.53 -8.12 12.28
CA PHE A 39 -0.12 -9.41 11.73
C PHE A 39 -0.52 -10.57 12.64
N SER A 40 -0.61 -11.76 12.04
CA SER A 40 -0.78 -13.00 12.75
C SER A 40 0.01 -14.14 12.13
N VAL A 41 0.56 -15.03 12.96
CA VAL A 41 1.34 -16.19 12.53
C VAL A 41 1.00 -17.40 13.40
N LYS A 42 0.92 -18.58 12.78
CA LYS A 42 0.74 -19.83 13.49
C LYS A 42 1.94 -20.12 14.40
N HIS A 43 1.68 -20.49 15.66
CA HIS A 43 2.67 -20.94 16.61
C HIS A 43 2.19 -22.22 17.27
N ILE A 44 2.76 -23.38 16.89
CA ILE A 44 2.35 -24.73 17.31
C ILE A 44 0.84 -24.93 17.13
N TYR A 45 0.05 -24.84 18.21
CA TYR A 45 -1.41 -24.98 18.22
C TYR A 45 -2.17 -23.67 18.48
N SER A 46 -1.44 -22.54 18.50
CA SER A 46 -2.02 -21.22 18.72
C SER A 46 -1.67 -20.26 17.59
N VAL A 47 -2.18 -19.04 17.67
CA VAL A 47 -1.83 -17.94 16.77
C VAL A 47 -1.23 -16.81 17.57
N THR A 48 0.02 -16.45 17.26
CA THR A 48 0.64 -15.24 17.77
C THR A 48 0.16 -14.06 16.91
N ARG A 49 -0.28 -12.99 17.58
CA ARG A 49 -0.69 -11.73 16.94
C ARG A 49 0.17 -10.60 17.43
N GLY A 50 0.32 -9.60 16.60
CA GLY A 50 1.02 -8.38 16.92
C GLY A 50 0.68 -7.28 15.92
N TYR A 51 1.31 -6.13 16.11
CA TYR A 51 1.18 -4.96 15.26
C TYR A 51 2.49 -4.15 15.25
N PHE A 52 2.59 -3.18 14.35
CA PHE A 52 3.67 -2.21 14.34
C PHE A 52 3.13 -0.85 14.82
N GLU A 53 3.81 -0.24 15.80
CA GLU A 53 3.39 1.02 16.42
C GLU A 53 3.84 2.26 15.64
N ASP A 54 4.95 2.16 14.89
CA ASP A 54 5.56 3.27 14.18
C ASP A 54 5.66 2.96 12.68
N PHE A 55 4.83 3.62 11.92
CA PHE A 55 4.83 3.57 10.47
C PHE A 55 4.40 4.93 9.90
N SER A 56 4.83 5.20 8.69
CA SER A 56 4.50 6.42 7.96
C SER A 56 4.22 6.10 6.50
N GLY A 57 3.54 6.98 5.81
CA GLY A 57 3.24 6.75 4.42
C GLY A 57 2.67 7.95 3.70
N MET A 58 2.65 7.82 2.38
CA MET A 58 1.97 8.71 1.46
C MET A 58 0.90 7.93 0.72
N VAL A 59 -0.31 8.44 0.75
CA VAL A 59 -1.42 7.94 -0.06
C VAL A 59 -1.80 9.04 -1.06
N MET A 60 -1.72 8.72 -2.35
CA MET A 60 -2.34 9.47 -3.42
C MET A 60 -3.34 8.53 -4.07
N PHE A 61 -4.63 8.83 -3.98
CA PHE A 61 -5.64 7.94 -4.52
C PHE A 61 -6.87 8.69 -5.00
N SER A 62 -7.31 8.34 -6.21
CA SER A 62 -8.61 8.68 -6.77
C SER A 62 -9.13 7.49 -7.58
N PRO A 63 -10.38 7.05 -7.38
CA PRO A 63 -11.04 6.11 -8.28
C PRO A 63 -11.05 6.56 -9.73
N ASP A 64 -11.05 7.88 -9.97
CA ASP A 64 -11.11 8.49 -11.29
C ASP A 64 -9.72 8.68 -11.94
N ASP A 65 -8.63 8.53 -11.15
CA ASP A 65 -7.24 8.64 -11.63
C ASP A 65 -6.35 7.59 -10.98
N LEU A 66 -6.46 6.35 -11.45
CA LEU A 66 -5.62 5.23 -10.98
C LEU A 66 -4.18 5.36 -11.45
N ALA A 67 -3.95 6.03 -12.58
CA ALA A 67 -2.61 6.26 -13.12
C ALA A 67 -1.79 7.22 -12.24
N GLY A 68 -2.43 8.21 -11.62
CA GLY A 68 -1.83 9.12 -10.64
C GLY A 68 -1.80 8.56 -9.21
N SER A 69 -2.51 7.45 -8.95
CA SER A 69 -2.60 6.89 -7.59
C SER A 69 -1.30 6.20 -7.17
N ARG A 70 -0.91 6.40 -5.89
CA ARG A 70 0.33 5.87 -5.28
C ARG A 70 0.12 5.57 -3.80
N PHE A 71 0.78 4.50 -3.34
CA PHE A 71 0.80 4.08 -1.95
C PHE A 71 2.24 3.75 -1.56
N ASP A 72 2.88 4.64 -0.81
CA ASP A 72 4.25 4.45 -0.36
C ASP A 72 4.29 4.43 1.15
N PHE A 73 4.84 3.37 1.74
CA PHE A 73 4.88 3.18 3.19
C PHE A 73 6.27 2.79 3.68
N GLU A 74 6.58 3.23 4.89
CA GLU A 74 7.73 2.82 5.67
C GLU A 74 7.26 2.38 7.06
N VAL A 75 7.72 1.22 7.53
CA VAL A 75 7.40 0.65 8.83
C VAL A 75 8.68 0.49 9.62
N LYS A 76 8.74 1.03 10.84
CA LYS A 76 9.89 0.85 11.75
C LYS A 76 9.83 -0.55 12.36
N VAL A 77 10.80 -1.38 12.05
CA VAL A 77 10.84 -2.78 12.48
C VAL A 77 10.87 -2.93 14.00
N ASN A 78 11.60 -2.05 14.68
CA ASN A 78 11.74 -2.09 16.15
C ASN A 78 10.45 -1.68 16.89
N SER A 79 9.43 -1.19 16.18
CA SER A 79 8.12 -0.88 16.75
C SER A 79 7.18 -2.09 16.86
N ILE A 80 7.67 -3.28 16.54
CA ILE A 80 6.89 -4.52 16.65
C ILE A 80 6.45 -4.74 18.09
N ASN A 81 5.15 -4.99 18.27
CA ASN A 81 4.53 -5.23 19.57
C ASN A 81 3.61 -6.46 19.49
N THR A 82 3.93 -7.48 20.28
CA THR A 82 3.13 -8.70 20.42
C THR A 82 2.57 -8.86 21.84
N ALA A 83 2.55 -7.79 22.63
CA ALA A 83 2.20 -7.78 24.07
C ALA A 83 3.11 -8.71 24.91
N ASN A 84 4.35 -8.94 24.47
CA ASN A 84 5.34 -9.75 25.20
C ASN A 84 6.76 -9.27 24.86
N SER A 85 7.35 -8.48 25.75
CA SER A 85 8.65 -7.83 25.55
C SER A 85 9.81 -8.80 25.25
N LYS A 86 9.78 -10.02 25.84
CA LYS A 86 10.80 -11.04 25.55
C LYS A 86 10.68 -11.54 24.11
N ARG A 87 9.48 -11.76 23.63
CA ARG A 87 9.22 -12.14 22.23
C ARG A 87 9.57 -10.99 21.27
N ASP A 88 9.19 -9.77 21.59
CA ASP A 88 9.47 -8.60 20.79
C ASP A 88 10.99 -8.36 20.66
N GLY A 89 11.74 -8.56 21.75
CA GLY A 89 13.20 -8.55 21.72
C GLY A 89 13.80 -9.65 20.85
N HIS A 90 13.22 -10.86 20.86
CA HIS A 90 13.68 -11.96 19.98
C HIS A 90 13.32 -11.69 18.52
N LEU A 91 12.13 -11.15 18.24
CA LEU A 91 11.74 -10.74 16.87
C LEU A 91 12.66 -9.66 16.29
N ASN A 92 13.16 -8.76 17.11
CA ASN A 92 14.11 -7.72 16.73
C ASN A 92 15.56 -8.23 16.57
N SER A 93 15.88 -9.42 17.05
CA SER A 93 17.24 -10.00 17.00
C SER A 93 17.62 -10.49 15.59
N PRO A 94 18.93 -10.83 15.36
CA PRO A 94 19.38 -11.41 14.10
C PRO A 94 18.70 -12.73 13.73
N ASP A 95 18.10 -13.44 14.70
CA ASP A 95 17.33 -14.66 14.43
C ASP A 95 16.07 -14.41 13.59
N PHE A 96 15.54 -13.16 13.60
CA PHE A 96 14.32 -12.77 12.85
C PHE A 96 14.56 -11.53 11.99
N PHE A 97 14.07 -10.37 12.44
CA PHE A 97 14.11 -9.15 11.64
C PHE A 97 15.47 -8.49 11.59
N ASP A 98 16.33 -8.70 12.60
CA ASP A 98 17.62 -8.04 12.71
C ASP A 98 17.48 -6.50 12.59
N SER A 99 16.60 -5.93 13.39
CA SER A 99 16.17 -4.52 13.29
C SER A 99 17.31 -3.52 13.43
N LYS A 100 18.45 -3.93 14.01
CA LYS A 100 19.66 -3.10 14.08
C LYS A 100 20.29 -2.86 12.72
N ASN A 101 20.33 -3.89 11.86
CA ASN A 101 20.89 -3.82 10.52
C ASN A 101 19.82 -3.46 9.48
N TYR A 102 18.57 -3.82 9.73
CA TYR A 102 17.41 -3.58 8.86
C TYR A 102 16.30 -2.85 9.62
N PRO A 103 16.48 -1.55 9.91
CA PRO A 103 15.58 -0.80 10.80
C PRO A 103 14.21 -0.52 10.21
N VAL A 104 14.04 -0.67 8.90
CA VAL A 104 12.79 -0.34 8.20
C VAL A 104 12.39 -1.41 7.20
N MET A 105 11.07 -1.59 7.06
CA MET A 105 10.45 -2.26 5.92
C MET A 105 9.78 -1.19 5.06
N THR A 106 9.74 -1.40 3.74
CA THR A 106 9.13 -0.44 2.82
C THR A 106 8.21 -1.11 1.82
N PHE A 107 7.17 -0.40 1.44
CA PHE A 107 6.35 -0.69 0.27
C PHE A 107 6.31 0.56 -0.60
N LYS A 108 6.58 0.41 -1.91
CA LYS A 108 6.51 1.51 -2.89
C LYS A 108 5.72 1.03 -4.08
N SER A 109 4.61 1.71 -4.38
CA SER A 109 3.75 1.30 -5.47
C SER A 109 4.13 1.94 -6.80
N SER A 110 3.93 1.21 -7.88
CA SER A 110 4.05 1.73 -9.25
C SER A 110 2.72 1.73 -9.99
N ALA A 111 1.76 0.88 -9.58
CA ALA A 111 0.50 0.74 -10.28
C ALA A 111 -0.64 0.43 -9.32
N VAL A 112 -1.79 1.04 -9.59
CA VAL A 112 -3.08 0.71 -8.96
C VAL A 112 -4.04 0.26 -10.06
N LYS A 113 -4.76 -0.85 -9.81
CA LYS A 113 -5.74 -1.41 -10.76
C LYS A 113 -7.08 -1.58 -10.06
N HIS A 114 -8.15 -1.23 -10.73
CA HIS A 114 -9.51 -1.53 -10.31
C HIS A 114 -9.84 -3.00 -10.62
N VAL A 115 -10.46 -3.68 -9.68
CA VAL A 115 -10.90 -5.08 -9.84
C VAL A 115 -12.42 -5.14 -10.04
N LYS A 116 -13.18 -4.70 -9.04
CA LYS A 116 -14.64 -4.62 -9.08
C LYS A 116 -15.13 -3.74 -7.94
N ASP A 117 -16.29 -3.13 -8.08
CA ASP A 117 -16.92 -2.31 -7.03
C ASP A 117 -15.92 -1.34 -6.39
N ASN A 118 -15.64 -1.51 -5.10
CA ASN A 118 -14.63 -0.74 -4.35
C ASN A 118 -13.33 -1.53 -4.12
N ASP A 119 -13.14 -2.64 -4.80
CA ASP A 119 -11.95 -3.48 -4.67
C ASP A 119 -10.91 -3.12 -5.72
N TYR A 120 -9.68 -2.95 -5.27
CA TYR A 120 -8.51 -2.58 -6.05
C TYR A 120 -7.33 -3.49 -5.72
N VAL A 121 -6.31 -3.42 -6.55
CA VAL A 121 -5.00 -4.03 -6.28
C VAL A 121 -3.93 -2.96 -6.49
N VAL A 122 -3.05 -2.82 -5.51
CA VAL A 122 -1.82 -2.04 -5.64
C VAL A 122 -0.65 -2.99 -5.80
N GLU A 123 0.21 -2.71 -6.78
CA GLU A 123 1.34 -3.58 -7.12
C GLU A 123 2.65 -2.83 -7.00
N ASP A 124 3.69 -3.49 -6.65
CA ASP A 124 5.12 -3.27 -6.80
C ASP A 124 5.93 -3.73 -5.59
N LYS A 125 7.01 -3.01 -5.29
CA LYS A 125 8.12 -3.48 -4.49
C LYS A 125 7.85 -3.39 -2.99
N MET A 126 7.85 -4.54 -2.34
CA MET A 126 7.95 -4.64 -0.89
C MET A 126 9.36 -5.11 -0.50
N THR A 127 9.99 -4.38 0.40
CA THR A 127 11.32 -4.70 0.91
C THR A 127 11.24 -4.99 2.40
N VAL A 128 11.70 -6.18 2.78
CA VAL A 128 11.88 -6.59 4.18
C VAL A 128 13.29 -7.14 4.31
N LYS A 129 14.05 -6.62 5.26
CA LYS A 129 15.49 -6.88 5.42
C LYS A 129 16.25 -6.59 4.11
N ASP A 130 16.95 -7.58 3.61
CA ASP A 130 17.79 -7.55 2.40
C ASP A 130 17.04 -7.99 1.14
N VAL A 131 15.76 -8.36 1.25
CA VAL A 131 14.97 -8.90 0.16
C VAL A 131 13.92 -7.91 -0.32
N SER A 132 13.89 -7.68 -1.64
CA SER A 132 12.83 -6.92 -2.31
C SER A 132 12.10 -7.83 -3.29
N GLN A 133 10.77 -7.88 -3.19
CA GLN A 133 9.92 -8.63 -4.10
C GLN A 133 8.78 -7.78 -4.61
N THR A 134 8.32 -8.06 -5.83
CA THR A 134 7.08 -7.49 -6.34
C THR A 134 5.91 -8.25 -5.71
N VAL A 135 5.01 -7.52 -5.08
CA VAL A 135 3.80 -8.04 -4.45
C VAL A 135 2.58 -7.33 -5.02
N ALA A 136 1.46 -8.05 -5.05
CA ALA A 136 0.14 -7.50 -5.36
C ALA A 136 -0.67 -7.49 -4.08
N VAL A 137 -1.03 -6.31 -3.60
CA VAL A 137 -1.78 -6.12 -2.35
C VAL A 137 -3.22 -5.76 -2.72
N PRO A 138 -4.18 -6.67 -2.54
CA PRO A 138 -5.59 -6.35 -2.70
C PRO A 138 -6.04 -5.42 -1.57
N PHE A 139 -6.86 -4.43 -1.91
CA PHE A 139 -7.45 -3.53 -0.93
C PHE A 139 -8.86 -3.11 -1.33
N THR A 140 -9.66 -2.79 -0.34
CA THR A 140 -10.98 -2.20 -0.50
C THR A 140 -10.91 -0.71 -0.13
N PHE A 141 -11.38 0.15 -1.02
CA PHE A 141 -11.62 1.56 -0.74
C PHE A 141 -12.95 1.71 -0.01
N MET A 142 -12.92 2.11 1.26
CA MET A 142 -14.10 2.20 2.12
C MET A 142 -14.96 3.43 1.82
N GLY A 143 -14.44 4.35 1.01
CA GLY A 143 -15.13 5.58 0.63
C GLY A 143 -14.48 6.85 1.17
N THR A 144 -15.08 7.98 0.83
CA THR A 144 -14.67 9.32 1.29
C THR A 144 -15.87 10.06 1.84
N THR A 145 -15.69 10.79 2.95
CA THR A 145 -16.71 11.65 3.53
C THR A 145 -16.11 12.97 4.05
N ALA A 146 -16.95 13.99 4.27
CA ALA A 146 -16.52 15.20 4.96
C ALA A 146 -16.11 14.87 6.41
N HIS A 147 -15.00 15.47 6.86
CA HIS A 147 -14.55 15.27 8.24
C HIS A 147 -15.57 15.84 9.22
N PRO A 148 -16.04 15.06 10.23
CA PRO A 148 -17.15 15.47 11.09
C PRO A 148 -16.84 16.68 11.97
N PHE A 149 -15.56 16.91 12.29
CA PHE A 149 -15.13 17.97 13.24
C PHE A 149 -14.24 19.03 12.59
N GLU A 150 -13.58 18.75 11.46
CA GLU A 150 -12.72 19.71 10.77
C GLU A 150 -13.42 20.26 9.51
N LYS A 151 -13.64 21.60 9.49
CA LYS A 151 -14.19 22.28 8.31
C LYS A 151 -13.19 22.20 7.14
N ASN A 152 -13.71 21.98 5.94
CA ASN A 152 -12.91 21.88 4.71
C ASN A 152 -11.88 20.73 4.73
N ALA A 153 -12.14 19.68 5.48
CA ALA A 153 -11.38 18.45 5.47
C ALA A 153 -12.25 17.26 5.04
N GLU A 154 -11.62 16.25 4.51
CA GLU A 154 -12.22 14.97 4.14
C GLU A 154 -11.44 13.83 4.74
N VAL A 155 -12.16 12.76 5.03
CA VAL A 155 -11.63 11.47 5.52
C VAL A 155 -11.87 10.42 4.45
N ALA A 156 -10.87 9.57 4.21
CA ALA A 156 -11.03 8.38 3.38
C ALA A 156 -10.47 7.15 4.11
N GLY A 157 -11.05 5.99 3.84
CA GLY A 157 -10.68 4.73 4.47
C GLY A 157 -10.23 3.68 3.45
N PHE A 158 -9.26 2.85 3.86
CA PHE A 158 -8.76 1.71 3.08
C PHE A 158 -8.54 0.51 3.98
N GLU A 159 -8.87 -0.68 3.50
CA GLU A 159 -8.58 -1.93 4.18
C GLU A 159 -7.90 -2.89 3.21
N ALA A 160 -6.79 -3.49 3.64
CA ALA A 160 -6.05 -4.48 2.88
C ALA A 160 -5.74 -5.70 3.73
N GLN A 161 -5.81 -6.89 3.11
CA GLN A 161 -5.41 -8.14 3.73
C GLN A 161 -4.54 -8.93 2.76
N MET A 162 -3.42 -9.45 3.26
CA MET A 162 -2.51 -10.27 2.47
C MET A 162 -1.81 -11.31 3.34
N THR A 163 -1.31 -12.37 2.71
CA THR A 163 -0.44 -13.36 3.37
C THR A 163 0.97 -13.26 2.79
N ILE A 164 1.98 -13.20 3.66
CA ILE A 164 3.39 -13.10 3.30
C ILE A 164 4.12 -14.35 3.77
N ASP A 165 4.92 -14.98 2.90
CA ASP A 165 5.89 -15.97 3.32
C ASP A 165 7.11 -15.26 3.93
N ARG A 166 7.22 -15.29 5.27
CA ARG A 166 8.32 -14.63 6.01
C ARG A 166 9.70 -15.19 5.66
N LEU A 167 9.78 -16.46 5.28
CA LEU A 167 11.06 -17.09 4.93
C LEU A 167 11.59 -16.58 3.58
N ALA A 168 10.70 -16.22 2.66
CA ALA A 168 11.06 -15.59 1.40
C ALA A 168 11.71 -14.20 1.58
N TYR A 169 11.59 -13.61 2.79
CA TYR A 169 12.23 -12.35 3.19
C TYR A 169 13.32 -12.55 4.27
N HIS A 170 13.82 -13.77 4.44
CA HIS A 170 14.83 -14.11 5.43
C HIS A 170 14.47 -13.73 6.88
N VAL A 171 13.19 -13.72 7.21
CA VAL A 171 12.72 -13.45 8.57
C VAL A 171 12.57 -14.78 9.33
N GLY A 172 13.50 -15.07 10.23
CA GLY A 172 13.47 -16.26 11.10
C GLY A 172 14.03 -17.55 10.50
N GLY A 173 14.90 -17.49 9.54
CA GLY A 173 15.87 -18.51 9.08
C GLY A 173 15.42 -19.97 8.89
N GLY A 174 14.15 -20.30 8.75
CA GLY A 174 13.66 -21.67 8.50
C GLY A 174 13.64 -22.61 9.70
N LYS A 175 14.62 -22.56 10.61
CA LYS A 175 14.77 -23.47 11.76
C LYS A 175 13.49 -23.69 12.56
N PHE A 176 12.79 -22.62 12.93
CA PHE A 176 11.56 -22.70 13.72
C PHE A 176 10.38 -23.24 12.91
N TYR A 177 10.41 -23.07 11.59
CA TYR A 177 9.44 -23.67 10.69
C TYR A 177 9.64 -25.18 10.57
N ASP A 178 10.88 -25.62 10.34
CA ASP A 178 11.24 -27.05 10.22
C ASP A 178 10.92 -27.83 11.49
N MET A 179 11.04 -27.18 12.65
CA MET A 179 10.65 -27.74 13.96
C MET A 179 9.13 -27.71 14.20
N GLY A 180 8.33 -27.15 13.29
CA GLY A 180 6.89 -27.01 13.46
C GLY A 180 6.47 -26.00 14.54
N VAL A 181 7.38 -25.10 14.95
CA VAL A 181 7.12 -24.12 16.03
C VAL A 181 6.46 -22.85 15.50
N VAL A 182 7.00 -22.25 14.42
CA VAL A 182 6.47 -21.00 13.85
C VAL A 182 6.17 -21.19 12.37
N GLY A 183 4.95 -20.93 11.96
CA GLY A 183 4.51 -20.98 10.55
C GLY A 183 5.34 -20.04 9.67
N LYS A 184 5.39 -20.34 8.38
CA LYS A 184 6.04 -19.46 7.40
C LYS A 184 5.09 -18.35 6.91
N ASP A 185 3.80 -18.65 6.84
CA ASP A 185 2.78 -17.75 6.35
C ASP A 185 2.36 -16.79 7.46
N VAL A 186 2.45 -15.51 7.17
CA VAL A 186 2.07 -14.40 8.06
C VAL A 186 0.91 -13.66 7.40
N ASP A 187 -0.25 -13.69 8.05
CA ASP A 187 -1.38 -12.89 7.62
C ASP A 187 -1.21 -11.45 8.12
N VAL A 188 -1.36 -10.50 7.22
CA VAL A 188 -1.24 -9.06 7.49
C VAL A 188 -2.58 -8.40 7.20
N LEU A 189 -3.07 -7.62 8.16
CA LEU A 189 -4.25 -6.77 8.03
C LEU A 189 -3.82 -5.31 8.18
N ILE A 190 -4.14 -4.50 7.19
CA ILE A 190 -3.84 -3.07 7.15
C ILE A 190 -5.16 -2.32 7.11
N SER A 191 -5.39 -1.44 8.07
CA SER A 191 -6.52 -0.52 8.07
C SER A 191 -5.99 0.90 8.11
N LEU A 192 -6.37 1.72 7.14
CA LEU A 192 -5.89 3.09 7.03
C LEU A 192 -7.07 4.06 7.02
N GLU A 193 -6.95 5.07 7.86
CA GLU A 193 -7.71 6.30 7.75
C GLU A 193 -6.78 7.43 7.32
N VAL A 194 -7.21 8.21 6.34
CA VAL A 194 -6.39 9.28 5.76
C VAL A 194 -7.20 10.56 5.60
N LEU A 195 -6.53 11.68 5.76
CA LEU A 195 -7.12 13.01 5.81
C LEU A 195 -6.58 13.89 4.68
N ARG A 196 -7.44 14.77 4.14
CA ARG A 196 -6.98 15.87 3.28
C ARG A 196 -7.76 17.14 3.54
N LYS A 197 -7.13 18.28 3.33
CA LYS A 197 -7.80 19.59 3.25
C LYS A 197 -8.25 19.83 1.80
N LYS A 198 -9.45 20.40 1.67
CA LYS A 198 -9.99 20.89 0.37
C LYS A 198 -9.39 22.22 0.00
#